data_04e4d1b7212de1185904dbdf74dfeef1
#
_entry.id   04e4d1b7212de1185904dbdf74dfeef1
#
_cell.length_a   1.000
_cell.length_b   1.000
_cell.length_c   1.000
_cell.angle_alpha   90.00
_cell.angle_beta   90.00
_cell.angle_gamma   90.00
#
_symmetry.space_group_name_H-M   'P 1'
#
loop_
_entity.id
_entity.type
_entity.pdbx_description
1 polymer ?
#
loop_
_entity_poly.entity_id
_entity_poly.type
_entity_poly.pdbx_seq_one_letter_code
_entity_poly.pdbx_strand_id
1 'polypeptide(L)'
;MSREFSQNIVGSGKIIDFHTHPYRHRGEFMGMYGEHFYLEPGQMPEDLAEAGISVFCGSVIDSDHRGAMESFDRVREVNDAALQLREKFGSAYVPGFHVHPAFLKESLMEVERMHREGVKLVGELVPYLQGW
;
A
#
# COMPACT_ATOMS: atom_id res chain seq x y z
N MET A 1 6.26 -26.59 -1.42
CA MET A 1 4.81 -26.79 -1.23
C MET A 1 4.24 -27.16 -2.57
N SER A 2 3.53 -28.27 -2.66
CA SER A 2 3.08 -28.82 -3.94
C SER A 2 1.92 -27.98 -4.52
N ARG A 3 1.89 -27.88 -5.85
CA ARG A 3 0.80 -27.21 -6.60
C ARG A 3 -0.62 -27.69 -6.25
N GLU A 4 -0.76 -28.86 -5.66
CA GLU A 4 -2.06 -29.42 -5.23
C GLU A 4 -2.69 -28.71 -4.04
N PHE A 5 -1.90 -28.08 -3.16
CA PHE A 5 -2.44 -27.35 -2.01
C PHE A 5 -3.13 -26.04 -2.44
N SER A 6 -2.64 -25.42 -3.49
CA SER A 6 -3.21 -24.17 -4.02
C SER A 6 -4.57 -24.37 -4.71
N GLN A 7 -4.78 -25.52 -5.36
CA GLN A 7 -6.01 -25.78 -6.12
C GLN A 7 -7.24 -26.05 -5.25
N ASN A 8 -7.06 -26.49 -4.01
CA ASN A 8 -8.16 -26.82 -3.11
C ASN A 8 -8.67 -25.65 -2.26
N ILE A 9 -7.95 -24.53 -2.23
CA ILE A 9 -8.35 -23.32 -1.50
C ILE A 9 -9.12 -22.34 -2.39
N VAL A 10 -8.90 -22.40 -3.70
CA VAL A 10 -9.56 -21.54 -4.66
C VAL A 10 -10.91 -22.15 -5.07
N GLY A 11 -11.88 -22.08 -4.17
CA GLY A 11 -13.26 -22.09 -4.58
C GLY A 11 -13.47 -20.89 -5.53
N SER A 12 -14.52 -20.93 -6.37
CA SER A 12 -14.85 -19.93 -7.41
C SER A 12 -15.07 -18.48 -6.90
N GLY A 13 -14.55 -18.13 -5.74
CA GLY A 13 -14.63 -16.82 -5.10
C GLY A 13 -13.42 -15.95 -5.42
N LYS A 14 -13.64 -14.66 -5.61
CA LYS A 14 -12.58 -13.67 -5.72
C LYS A 14 -11.91 -13.50 -4.36
N ILE A 15 -10.59 -13.66 -4.30
CA ILE A 15 -9.80 -13.37 -3.11
C ILE A 15 -9.46 -11.88 -3.12
N ILE A 16 -9.70 -11.23 -2.00
CA ILE A 16 -9.29 -9.85 -1.74
C ILE A 16 -8.22 -9.91 -0.66
N ASP A 17 -7.03 -9.45 -0.97
CA ASP A 17 -5.98 -9.24 0.03
C ASP A 17 -6.13 -7.84 0.62
N PHE A 18 -6.40 -7.76 1.91
CA PHE A 18 -6.69 -6.51 2.59
C PHE A 18 -5.46 -5.86 3.24
N HIS A 19 -4.27 -6.46 3.09
CA HIS A 19 -3.06 -5.96 3.71
C HIS A 19 -1.85 -6.14 2.80
N THR A 20 -1.64 -5.18 1.92
CA THR A 20 -0.48 -5.13 1.02
C THR A 20 0.21 -3.77 1.09
N HIS A 21 1.47 -3.76 0.72
CA HIS A 21 2.27 -2.54 0.61
C HIS A 21 2.88 -2.45 -0.79
N PRO A 22 2.12 -1.94 -1.77
CA PRO A 22 2.63 -1.79 -3.13
C PRO A 22 3.68 -0.67 -3.19
N TYR A 23 4.54 -0.73 -4.19
CA TYR A 23 5.63 0.21 -4.39
C TYR A 23 5.82 0.51 -5.88
N ARG A 24 6.35 1.69 -6.19
CA ARG A 24 6.58 2.16 -7.57
C ARG A 24 7.86 1.58 -8.18
N HIS A 25 8.87 1.39 -7.34
CA HIS A 25 10.18 0.83 -7.72
C HIS A 25 10.81 0.08 -6.54
N ARG A 26 11.72 -0.83 -6.83
CA ARG A 26 12.34 -1.71 -5.84
C ARG A 26 13.00 -0.98 -4.66
N GLY A 27 13.52 0.21 -4.86
CA GLY A 27 14.19 0.98 -3.82
C GLY A 27 13.27 1.59 -2.76
N GLU A 28 11.95 1.59 -2.94
CA GLU A 28 11.02 2.19 -1.96
C GLU A 28 10.91 1.38 -0.65
N PHE A 29 11.33 0.11 -0.64
CA PHE A 29 11.13 -0.80 0.49
C PHE A 29 12.39 -1.40 1.10
N MET A 30 13.55 -0.88 0.80
CA MET A 30 14.85 -1.52 1.10
C MET A 30 15.20 -1.67 2.58
N GLY A 31 14.33 -1.27 3.53
CA GLY A 31 14.73 -1.25 4.94
C GLY A 31 14.41 -2.51 5.74
N MET A 32 13.26 -3.14 5.53
CA MET A 32 12.72 -4.06 6.52
C MET A 32 12.71 -5.54 6.08
N TYR A 33 12.60 -5.84 4.80
CA TYR A 33 12.36 -7.21 4.33
C TYR A 33 13.44 -7.77 3.40
N GLY A 34 14.43 -6.99 3.00
CA GLY A 34 15.48 -7.44 2.07
C GLY A 34 14.97 -7.73 0.66
N GLU A 35 15.86 -8.06 -0.24
CA GLU A 35 15.55 -8.26 -1.66
C GLU A 35 14.70 -9.49 -1.99
N HIS A 36 14.48 -10.37 -1.03
CA HIS A 36 13.89 -11.69 -1.28
C HIS A 36 12.34 -11.72 -1.34
N PHE A 37 11.68 -10.61 -1.01
CA PHE A 37 10.23 -10.55 -0.86
C PHE A 37 9.53 -9.63 -1.85
N TYR A 38 10.26 -9.10 -2.83
CA TYR A 38 9.68 -8.15 -3.78
C TYR A 38 9.08 -8.85 -4.98
N LEU A 39 7.81 -8.55 -5.23
CA LEU A 39 7.24 -8.68 -6.56
C LEU A 39 7.81 -7.59 -7.48
N GLU A 40 7.80 -7.80 -8.78
CA GLU A 40 8.16 -6.74 -9.71
C GLU A 40 7.13 -5.60 -9.65
N PRO A 41 7.53 -4.35 -9.42
CA PRO A 41 6.59 -3.25 -9.19
C PRO A 41 5.57 -3.04 -10.33
N GLY A 42 5.94 -3.41 -11.54
CA GLY A 42 5.07 -3.29 -12.70
C GLY A 42 4.13 -4.47 -12.92
N GLN A 43 4.38 -5.60 -12.28
CA GLN A 43 3.70 -6.88 -12.50
C GLN A 43 2.88 -7.34 -11.28
N MET A 44 2.81 -6.53 -10.22
CA MET A 44 2.09 -6.92 -9.00
C MET A 44 0.66 -7.42 -9.24
N PRO A 45 -0.17 -6.77 -10.06
CA PRO A 45 -1.52 -7.28 -10.31
C PRO A 45 -1.54 -8.66 -10.95
N GLU A 46 -0.64 -8.91 -11.89
CA GLU A 46 -0.52 -10.19 -12.61
C GLU A 46 -0.03 -11.29 -11.67
N ASP A 47 1.03 -11.03 -10.92
CA ASP A 47 1.62 -11.99 -9.97
C ASP A 47 0.61 -12.37 -8.87
N LEU A 48 -0.13 -11.39 -8.34
CA LEU A 48 -1.17 -11.62 -7.35
C LEU A 48 -2.37 -12.37 -7.95
N ALA A 49 -2.74 -12.07 -9.19
CA ALA A 49 -3.80 -12.79 -9.90
C ALA A 49 -3.44 -14.26 -10.13
N GLU A 50 -2.19 -14.57 -10.44
CA GLU A 50 -1.69 -15.96 -10.54
C GLU A 50 -1.80 -16.71 -9.20
N ALA A 51 -1.69 -15.99 -8.08
CA ALA A 51 -1.93 -16.54 -6.74
C ALA A 51 -3.42 -16.60 -6.36
N GLY A 52 -4.33 -16.17 -7.25
CA GLY A 52 -5.78 -16.16 -7.02
C GLY A 52 -6.31 -14.88 -6.36
N ILE A 53 -5.46 -13.88 -6.13
CA ILE A 53 -5.84 -12.58 -5.54
C ILE A 53 -6.27 -11.65 -6.66
N SER A 54 -7.54 -11.29 -6.67
CA SER A 54 -8.12 -10.44 -7.73
C SER A 54 -8.14 -8.95 -7.38
N VAL A 55 -8.08 -8.63 -6.09
CA VAL A 55 -8.00 -7.25 -5.59
C VAL A 55 -7.05 -7.25 -4.39
N PHE A 56 -6.21 -6.26 -4.32
CA PHE A 56 -5.34 -6.03 -3.17
C PHE A 56 -5.50 -4.60 -2.66
N CYS A 57 -5.46 -4.46 -1.33
CA CYS A 57 -5.71 -3.21 -0.64
C CYS A 57 -4.52 -2.86 0.23
N GLY A 58 -4.21 -1.59 0.34
CA GLY A 58 -3.19 -1.14 1.29
C GLY A 58 -2.50 0.15 0.89
N SER A 59 -1.62 0.60 1.74
CA SER A 59 -0.87 1.84 1.59
C SER A 59 0.56 1.59 1.15
N VAL A 60 1.12 2.54 0.44
CA VAL A 60 2.58 2.60 0.24
C VAL A 60 3.23 2.90 1.59
N ILE A 61 4.27 2.19 1.95
CA ILE A 61 5.05 2.48 3.17
C ILE A 61 6.37 3.14 2.78
N ASP A 62 6.70 4.19 3.50
CA ASP A 62 8.03 4.80 3.42
C ASP A 62 9.03 4.04 4.29
N SER A 63 10.17 3.69 3.72
CA SER A 63 11.28 3.10 4.47
C SER A 63 12.06 4.12 5.31
N ASP A 64 11.96 5.39 4.99
CA ASP A 64 12.55 6.48 5.78
C ASP A 64 11.52 7.14 6.69
N HIS A 65 11.18 6.45 7.75
CA HIS A 65 10.19 6.90 8.73
C HIS A 65 10.56 8.22 9.44
N ARG A 66 11.83 8.59 9.45
CA ARG A 66 12.29 9.84 10.07
C ARG A 66 11.80 11.07 9.31
N GLY A 67 11.72 10.99 8.00
CA GLY A 67 11.20 12.09 7.19
C GLY A 67 9.74 12.42 7.48
N ALA A 68 8.91 11.42 7.81
CA ALA A 68 7.51 11.65 8.18
C ALA A 68 7.34 12.38 9.53
N MET A 69 8.33 12.28 10.43
CA MET A 69 8.33 13.01 11.71
C MET A 69 8.75 14.47 11.56
N GLU A 70 9.49 14.81 10.52
CA GLU A 70 10.02 16.15 10.30
C GLU A 70 9.09 17.02 9.45
N SER A 71 8.33 16.42 8.55
CA SER A 71 7.44 17.16 7.65
C SER A 71 6.26 16.31 7.17
N PHE A 72 5.07 16.89 7.17
CA PHE A 72 3.88 16.29 6.58
C PHE A 72 4.01 16.09 5.05
N ASP A 73 4.89 16.82 4.39
CA ASP A 73 5.11 16.67 2.94
C ASP A 73 5.54 15.25 2.58
N ARG A 74 6.29 14.59 3.48
CA ARG A 74 6.67 13.18 3.28
C ARG A 74 5.46 12.24 3.33
N VAL A 75 4.53 12.47 4.25
CA VAL A 75 3.26 11.72 4.32
C VAL A 75 2.46 11.91 3.02
N ARG A 76 2.38 13.14 2.53
CA ARG A 76 1.69 13.46 1.28
C ARG A 76 2.33 12.79 0.06
N GLU A 77 3.66 12.77 -0.02
CA GLU A 77 4.40 12.11 -1.08
C GLU A 77 4.08 10.60 -1.17
N VAL A 78 4.02 9.94 -0.02
CA VAL A 78 3.65 8.51 0.07
C VAL A 78 2.20 8.30 -0.37
N ASN A 79 1.28 9.17 0.03
CA ASN A 79 -0.11 9.12 -0.38
C ASN A 79 -0.27 9.36 -1.89
N ASP A 80 0.50 10.28 -2.45
CA ASP A 80 0.53 10.54 -3.90
C ASP A 80 1.07 9.33 -4.68
N ALA A 81 2.03 8.60 -4.12
CA ALA A 81 2.50 7.35 -4.68
C ALA A 81 1.39 6.29 -4.76
N ALA A 82 0.55 6.19 -3.73
CA ALA A 82 -0.59 5.28 -3.74
C ALA A 82 -1.62 5.66 -4.83
N LEU A 83 -1.87 6.95 -5.05
CA LEU A 83 -2.73 7.41 -6.14
C LEU A 83 -2.15 7.07 -7.52
N GLN A 84 -0.84 7.28 -7.72
CA GLN A 84 -0.16 6.91 -8.97
C GLN A 84 -0.23 5.41 -9.25
N LEU A 85 -0.07 4.59 -8.21
CA LEU A 85 -0.21 3.14 -8.34
C LEU A 85 -1.65 2.73 -8.66
N ARG A 86 -2.65 3.41 -8.09
CA ARG A 86 -4.06 3.20 -8.46
C ARG A 86 -4.32 3.47 -9.94
N GLU A 87 -3.77 4.55 -10.46
CA GLU A 87 -3.89 4.86 -11.90
C GLU A 87 -3.26 3.76 -12.76
N LYS A 88 -2.13 3.23 -12.33
CA LYS A 88 -1.39 2.18 -13.04
C LYS A 88 -2.09 0.82 -12.97
N PHE A 89 -2.58 0.42 -11.79
CA PHE A 89 -3.11 -0.92 -11.52
C PHE A 89 -4.64 -1.01 -11.71
N GLY A 90 -5.30 0.12 -11.87
CA GLY A 90 -6.75 0.16 -12.09
C GLY A 90 -7.53 -0.47 -10.94
N SER A 91 -8.55 -1.24 -11.28
CA SER A 91 -9.47 -1.86 -10.31
C SER A 91 -8.86 -3.01 -9.50
N ALA A 92 -7.66 -3.46 -9.82
CA ALA A 92 -6.96 -4.48 -9.03
C ALA A 92 -6.44 -3.93 -7.70
N TYR A 93 -6.22 -2.62 -7.59
CA TYR A 93 -5.67 -2.00 -6.39
C TYR A 93 -6.63 -0.99 -5.74
N VAL A 94 -6.83 -1.16 -4.44
CA VAL A 94 -7.55 -0.22 -3.58
C VAL A 94 -6.54 0.49 -2.68
N PRO A 95 -6.25 1.77 -2.93
CA PRO A 95 -5.24 2.50 -2.17
C PRO A 95 -5.69 2.78 -0.75
N GLY A 96 -4.75 2.63 0.18
CA GLY A 96 -4.79 3.22 1.50
C GLY A 96 -3.94 4.48 1.57
N PHE A 97 -4.18 5.31 2.58
CA PHE A 97 -3.40 6.52 2.81
C PHE A 97 -3.04 6.73 4.27
N HIS A 98 -2.00 7.52 4.50
CA HIS A 98 -1.48 7.84 5.82
C HIS A 98 -1.92 9.22 6.30
N VAL A 99 -2.03 9.33 7.62
CA VAL A 99 -2.14 10.56 8.39
C VAL A 99 -1.11 10.52 9.52
N HIS A 100 -0.82 11.66 10.15
CA HIS A 100 0.13 11.72 11.25
C HIS A 100 -0.37 12.67 12.35
N PRO A 101 -0.51 12.22 13.61
CA PRO A 101 -1.15 13.01 14.68
C PRO A 101 -0.34 14.23 15.10
N ALA A 102 0.98 14.25 14.89
CA ALA A 102 1.79 15.45 15.13
C ALA A 102 1.44 16.59 14.17
N PHE A 103 0.76 16.30 13.05
CA PHE A 103 0.34 17.26 12.02
C PHE A 103 -1.18 17.20 11.85
N LEU A 104 -1.92 17.44 12.92
CA LEU A 104 -3.37 17.24 12.95
C LEU A 104 -4.10 18.02 11.86
N LYS A 105 -3.76 19.29 11.68
CA LYS A 105 -4.41 20.14 10.69
C LYS A 105 -4.17 19.63 9.26
N GLU A 106 -2.94 19.32 8.93
CA GLU A 106 -2.52 18.78 7.64
C GLU A 106 -3.16 17.42 7.40
N SER A 107 -3.22 16.57 8.43
CA SER A 107 -3.88 15.28 8.37
C SER A 107 -5.36 15.38 8.07
N LEU A 108 -6.08 16.31 8.69
CA LEU A 108 -7.51 16.55 8.38
C LEU A 108 -7.71 17.02 6.94
N MET A 109 -6.87 17.93 6.46
CA MET A 109 -6.90 18.38 5.06
C MET A 109 -6.60 17.24 4.10
N GLU A 110 -5.70 16.33 4.47
CA GLU A 110 -5.34 15.16 3.68
C GLU A 110 -6.48 14.14 3.62
N VAL A 111 -7.17 13.91 4.73
CA VAL A 111 -8.40 13.07 4.74
C VAL A 111 -9.43 13.61 3.76
N GLU A 112 -9.68 14.93 3.76
CA GLU A 112 -10.59 15.55 2.81
C GLU A 112 -10.12 15.43 1.36
N ARG A 113 -8.80 15.57 1.13
CA ARG A 113 -8.21 15.41 -0.21
C ARG A 113 -8.42 13.99 -0.71
N MET A 114 -8.02 12.99 0.09
CA MET A 114 -8.11 11.59 -0.28
C MET A 114 -9.57 11.13 -0.43
N HIS A 115 -10.48 11.69 0.37
CA HIS A 115 -11.91 11.45 0.18
C HIS A 115 -12.43 11.97 -1.18
N ARG A 116 -12.01 13.17 -1.60
CA ARG A 116 -12.35 13.71 -2.94
C ARG A 116 -11.79 12.85 -4.07
N GLU A 117 -10.61 12.26 -3.87
CA GLU A 117 -10.02 11.27 -4.77
C GLU A 117 -10.74 9.89 -4.74
N GLY A 118 -11.74 9.72 -3.88
CA GLY A 118 -12.48 8.48 -3.73
C GLY A 118 -11.76 7.40 -2.93
N VAL A 119 -10.67 7.73 -2.24
CA VAL A 119 -9.96 6.80 -1.35
C VAL A 119 -10.72 6.68 -0.03
N LYS A 120 -10.94 5.45 0.43
CA LYS A 120 -11.77 5.15 1.61
C LYS A 120 -11.02 4.39 2.70
N LEU A 121 -9.79 3.97 2.44
CA LEU A 121 -8.97 3.19 3.36
C LEU A 121 -7.91 4.08 4.00
N VAL A 122 -7.98 4.26 5.32
CA VAL A 122 -6.93 4.91 6.11
C VAL A 122 -6.01 3.83 6.66
N GLY A 123 -4.73 3.92 6.38
CA GLY A 123 -3.74 2.97 6.90
C GLY A 123 -3.11 2.07 5.83
N GLU A 124 -2.18 1.23 6.21
CA GLU A 124 -1.86 0.87 7.60
C GLU A 124 -1.23 2.05 8.35
N LEU A 125 -1.68 2.29 9.58
CA LEU A 125 -1.02 3.24 10.48
C LEU A 125 -0.05 2.47 11.36
N VAL A 126 1.22 2.82 11.29
CA VAL A 126 2.32 2.12 11.98
C VAL A 126 2.98 3.05 12.99
N PRO A 127 2.32 3.28 14.16
CA PRO A 127 2.75 4.30 15.12
C PRO A 127 4.22 4.17 15.54
N TYR A 128 4.65 2.95 15.79
CA TYR A 128 6.02 2.66 16.22
C TYR A 128 7.09 2.92 15.13
N LEU A 129 6.70 2.90 13.86
CA LEU A 129 7.58 3.27 12.75
C LEU A 129 7.52 4.76 12.45
N GLN A 130 6.37 5.38 12.70
CA GLN A 130 6.14 6.80 12.43
C GLN A 130 6.44 7.69 13.64
N GLY A 131 6.87 7.12 14.77
CA GLY A 131 7.32 7.86 15.95
C GLY A 131 6.20 8.48 16.80
N TRP A 132 5.01 7.90 16.80
CA TRP A 132 3.86 8.34 17.58
C TRP A 132 3.08 7.21 18.20
#